data_14786d12702395f94519fe523c47f55f
#
_entry.id   14786d12702395f94519fe523c47f55f
#
_cell.length_a   1.000
_cell.length_b   1.000
_cell.length_c   1.000
_cell.angle_alpha   90.00
_cell.angle_beta   90.00
_cell.angle_gamma   90.00
#
_symmetry.space_group_name_H-M   'P 1'
#
loop_
_entity.id
_entity.type
_entity.pdbx_description
1 polymer ?
#
loop_
_entity_poly.entity_id
_entity_poly.type
_entity_poly.pdbx_seq_one_letter_code
_entity_poly.pdbx_strand_id
1 'polypeptide(L)'
;GNRISNYGVFGLINHFIIKANFTWSDGTYWISHHIYNPYNGRNLLYEFFLMDGNWFPIFKSISSGMQLCMLIMICVSLFSCVKKPRFDYITLMHIITFGVYLFFLIWETRSRYIFNFTPIFIIIWADGIINILNKLKKPPTLRDKLTKQAEVV
;
A
#
# COMPACT_ATOMS: atom_id res chain seq x y z
N GLY A 1 -4.60 -32.36 3.26
CA GLY A 1 -5.78 -31.84 2.56
C GLY A 1 -6.90 -31.31 3.44
N ASN A 2 -6.96 -31.65 4.74
CA ASN A 2 -8.17 -31.44 5.56
C ASN A 2 -8.36 -30.01 6.14
N ARG A 3 -7.39 -29.12 6.00
CA ARG A 3 -7.54 -27.75 6.55
C ARG A 3 -8.52 -26.89 5.76
N ILE A 4 -8.53 -26.99 4.43
CA ILE A 4 -9.40 -26.18 3.57
C ILE A 4 -10.87 -26.58 3.71
N SER A 5 -11.16 -27.89 3.86
CA SER A 5 -12.53 -28.39 4.02
C SER A 5 -13.18 -27.95 5.35
N ASN A 6 -12.38 -27.73 6.40
CA ASN A 6 -12.87 -27.31 7.72
C ASN A 6 -13.16 -25.80 7.82
N TYR A 7 -12.59 -24.97 6.95
CA TYR A 7 -12.79 -23.50 7.02
C TYR A 7 -14.08 -23.04 6.34
N GLY A 8 -14.63 -23.80 5.41
CA GLY A 8 -15.71 -23.32 4.55
C GLY A 8 -15.30 -22.09 3.69
N VAL A 9 -16.18 -21.65 2.80
CA VAL A 9 -15.89 -20.53 1.90
C VAL A 9 -15.63 -19.22 2.66
N PHE A 10 -16.42 -18.91 3.66
CA PHE A 10 -16.27 -17.70 4.47
C PHE A 10 -14.98 -17.71 5.30
N GLY A 11 -14.59 -18.84 5.86
CA GLY A 11 -13.33 -18.96 6.59
C GLY A 11 -12.12 -18.79 5.68
N LEU A 12 -12.19 -19.28 4.42
CA LEU A 12 -11.15 -19.07 3.43
C LEU A 12 -11.00 -17.58 3.03
N ILE A 13 -12.12 -16.90 2.78
CA ILE A 13 -12.11 -15.46 2.48
C ILE A 13 -11.50 -14.67 3.63
N ASN A 14 -11.95 -14.94 4.87
CA ASN A 14 -11.40 -14.29 6.05
C ASN A 14 -9.91 -14.53 6.22
N HIS A 15 -9.44 -15.76 5.95
CA HIS A 15 -8.01 -16.07 5.96
C HIS A 15 -7.22 -15.23 4.96
N PHE A 16 -7.72 -15.06 3.72
CA PHE A 16 -7.06 -14.22 2.72
C PHE A 16 -7.07 -12.73 3.09
N ILE A 17 -8.15 -12.23 3.69
CA ILE A 17 -8.23 -10.85 4.18
C ILE A 17 -7.19 -10.61 5.28
N ILE A 18 -7.12 -11.49 6.29
CA ILE A 18 -6.13 -11.39 7.37
C ILE A 18 -4.72 -11.47 6.80
N LYS A 19 -4.50 -12.36 5.86
CA LYS A 19 -3.20 -12.56 5.21
C LYS A 19 -2.78 -11.32 4.41
N ALA A 20 -3.68 -10.77 3.61
CA ALA A 20 -3.44 -9.53 2.86
C ALA A 20 -3.13 -8.37 3.81
N ASN A 21 -3.95 -8.18 4.85
CA ASN A 21 -3.74 -7.13 5.83
C ASN A 21 -2.36 -7.26 6.50
N PHE A 22 -2.01 -8.43 7.00
CA PHE A 22 -0.70 -8.68 7.64
C PHE A 22 0.48 -8.40 6.71
N THR A 23 0.34 -8.69 5.40
CA THR A 23 1.40 -8.47 4.43
C THR A 23 1.54 -7.01 4.02
N TRP A 24 0.41 -6.30 3.80
CA TRP A 24 0.41 -5.01 3.14
C TRP A 24 0.24 -3.81 4.08
N SER A 25 -0.18 -4.01 5.35
CA SER A 25 -0.39 -2.90 6.30
C SER A 25 0.84 -2.58 7.14
N ASP A 26 1.82 -3.49 7.23
CA ASP A 26 3.02 -3.30 8.04
C ASP A 26 4.10 -2.53 7.29
N GLY A 27 4.13 -1.21 7.47
CA GLY A 27 5.15 -0.32 6.89
C GLY A 27 6.53 -0.44 7.54
N THR A 28 6.69 -1.23 8.61
CA THR A 28 8.01 -1.46 9.24
C THR A 28 8.78 -2.59 8.55
N TYR A 29 8.14 -3.33 7.65
CA TYR A 29 8.72 -4.48 6.96
C TYR A 29 9.41 -5.49 7.88
N TRP A 30 8.89 -5.65 9.11
CA TRP A 30 9.45 -6.57 10.11
C TRP A 30 10.87 -6.23 10.57
N ILE A 31 11.29 -4.98 10.47
CA ILE A 31 12.65 -4.54 10.79
C ILE A 31 13.04 -4.91 12.24
N SER A 32 12.11 -4.78 13.19
CA SER A 32 12.32 -5.08 14.60
C SER A 32 12.69 -6.54 14.90
N HIS A 33 12.32 -7.47 14.03
CA HIS A 33 12.66 -8.90 14.17
C HIS A 33 14.04 -9.25 13.59
N HIS A 34 14.63 -8.35 12.81
CA HIS A 34 15.93 -8.57 12.17
C HIS A 34 17.08 -7.84 12.87
N ILE A 35 16.76 -6.85 13.67
CA ILE A 35 17.76 -6.15 14.46
C ILE A 35 17.99 -6.94 15.75
N TYR A 36 19.08 -7.71 15.80
CA TYR A 36 19.54 -8.35 17.00
C TYR A 36 20.52 -7.42 17.73
N ASN A 37 20.23 -7.09 18.98
CA ASN A 37 21.16 -6.32 19.81
C ASN A 37 21.88 -7.29 20.76
N PRO A 38 23.13 -7.72 20.44
CA PRO A 38 23.92 -8.61 21.30
C PRO A 38 24.47 -7.89 22.53
N TYR A 39 24.44 -6.55 22.55
CA TYR A 39 24.94 -5.73 23.64
C TYR A 39 23.75 -5.11 24.38
N ASN A 40 23.65 -5.29 25.67
CA ASN A 40 22.62 -4.73 26.57
C ASN A 40 22.64 -3.18 26.64
N GLY A 41 23.31 -2.50 25.72
CA GLY A 41 23.35 -1.05 25.65
C GLY A 41 22.12 -0.50 24.91
N ARG A 42 21.27 0.27 25.59
CA ARG A 42 20.20 1.03 24.98
C ARG A 42 20.79 2.27 24.32
N ASN A 43 20.78 2.29 22.99
CA ASN A 43 21.10 3.47 22.20
C ASN A 43 19.84 4.00 21.51
N LEU A 44 19.92 5.19 20.92
CA LEU A 44 18.78 5.86 20.30
C LEU A 44 18.14 5.04 19.17
N LEU A 45 18.94 4.30 18.41
CA LEU A 45 18.46 3.39 17.36
C LEU A 45 17.65 2.22 17.95
N TYR A 46 18.08 1.71 19.11
CA TYR A 46 17.34 0.67 19.84
C TYR A 46 15.93 1.16 20.18
N GLU A 47 15.81 2.36 20.75
CA GLU A 47 14.54 2.92 21.20
C GLU A 47 13.55 3.14 20.04
N PHE A 48 14.04 3.38 18.81
CA PHE A 48 13.19 3.58 17.62
C PHE A 48 12.79 2.29 16.90
N PHE A 49 13.69 1.32 16.79
CA PHE A 49 13.50 0.20 15.86
C PHE A 49 13.16 -1.13 16.52
N LEU A 50 13.38 -1.27 17.84
CA LEU A 50 13.07 -2.50 18.55
C LEU A 50 11.72 -2.43 19.26
N MET A 51 11.02 -3.57 19.33
CA MET A 51 9.68 -3.67 19.92
C MET A 51 9.60 -3.17 21.37
N ASP A 52 10.68 -3.33 22.12
CA ASP A 52 10.78 -2.91 23.52
C ASP A 52 11.20 -1.44 23.67
N GLY A 53 11.41 -0.73 22.56
CA GLY A 53 11.83 0.67 22.56
C GLY A 53 10.65 1.63 22.80
N ASN A 54 10.90 2.71 23.56
CA ASN A 54 9.86 3.68 23.92
C ASN A 54 9.26 4.41 22.70
N TRP A 55 10.05 4.59 21.63
CA TRP A 55 9.65 5.30 20.41
C TRP A 55 9.14 4.37 19.30
N PHE A 56 9.25 3.06 19.48
CA PHE A 56 8.81 2.08 18.50
C PHE A 56 7.31 2.21 18.09
N PRO A 57 6.36 2.44 19.02
CA PRO A 57 4.95 2.62 18.64
C PRO A 57 4.74 3.81 17.71
N ILE A 58 5.47 4.91 17.92
CA ILE A 58 5.41 6.11 17.06
C ILE A 58 6.02 5.80 15.69
N PHE A 59 7.20 5.20 15.67
CA PHE A 59 7.84 4.76 14.41
C PHE A 59 6.93 3.83 13.60
N LYS A 60 6.34 2.83 14.24
CA LYS A 60 5.40 1.89 13.62
C LYS A 60 4.17 2.60 13.04
N SER A 61 3.59 3.54 13.80
CA SER A 61 2.40 4.29 13.35
C SER A 61 2.70 5.16 12.14
N ILE A 62 3.83 5.87 12.14
CA ILE A 62 4.27 6.70 11.02
C ILE A 62 4.54 5.83 9.78
N SER A 63 5.31 4.75 9.93
CA SER A 63 5.65 3.84 8.83
C SER A 63 4.42 3.19 8.22
N SER A 64 3.49 2.71 9.05
CA SER A 64 2.23 2.12 8.56
C SER A 64 1.32 3.17 7.93
N GLY A 65 1.30 4.41 8.43
CA GLY A 65 0.58 5.52 7.81
C GLY A 65 1.15 5.87 6.43
N MET A 66 2.47 5.93 6.28
CA MET A 66 3.12 6.15 4.98
C MET A 66 2.82 5.01 4.00
N GLN A 67 2.84 3.76 4.46
CA GLN A 67 2.47 2.60 3.65
C GLN A 67 1.02 2.70 3.15
N LEU A 68 0.09 3.07 4.02
CA LEU A 68 -1.31 3.27 3.66
C LEU A 68 -1.48 4.39 2.62
N CYS A 69 -0.82 5.53 2.81
CA CYS A 69 -0.82 6.62 1.83
C CYS A 69 -0.29 6.15 0.47
N MET A 70 0.77 5.35 0.46
CA MET A 70 1.33 4.79 -0.78
C MET A 70 0.30 3.89 -1.48
N LEU A 71 -0.38 3.01 -0.75
CA LEU A 71 -1.41 2.14 -1.32
C LEU A 71 -2.60 2.92 -1.88
N ILE A 72 -3.04 3.97 -1.20
CA ILE A 72 -4.11 4.85 -1.69
C ILE A 72 -3.71 5.50 -3.02
N MET A 73 -2.47 6.00 -3.14
CA MET A 73 -2.00 6.63 -4.38
C MET A 73 -1.84 5.61 -5.52
N ILE A 74 -1.43 4.39 -5.22
CA ILE A 74 -1.41 3.28 -6.19
C ILE A 74 -2.84 3.03 -6.73
N CYS A 75 -3.85 3.01 -5.87
CA CYS A 75 -5.25 2.90 -6.28
C CYS A 75 -5.68 4.08 -7.17
N VAL A 76 -5.30 5.32 -6.82
CA VAL A 76 -5.61 6.52 -7.63
C VAL A 76 -4.98 6.42 -9.02
N SER A 77 -3.72 6.00 -9.11
CA SER A 77 -3.04 5.75 -10.39
C SER A 77 -3.76 4.68 -11.20
N LEU A 78 -4.12 3.55 -10.58
CA LEU A 78 -4.86 2.47 -11.22
C LEU A 78 -6.21 2.95 -11.79
N PHE A 79 -7.01 3.68 -11.01
CA PHE A 79 -8.27 4.26 -11.49
C PHE A 79 -8.07 5.22 -12.68
N SER A 80 -6.95 5.95 -12.70
CA SER A 80 -6.61 6.82 -13.83
C SER A 80 -6.28 6.02 -15.08
N CYS A 81 -5.54 4.92 -14.95
CA CYS A 81 -5.20 4.00 -16.05
C CYS A 81 -6.46 3.31 -16.62
N VAL A 82 -7.38 2.87 -15.76
CA VAL A 82 -8.63 2.22 -16.18
C VAL A 82 -9.54 3.20 -16.96
N LYS A 83 -9.62 4.46 -16.50
CA LYS A 83 -10.44 5.49 -17.19
C LYS A 83 -9.89 5.91 -18.54
N LYS A 84 -8.58 5.87 -18.73
CA LYS A 84 -7.89 6.19 -19.97
C LYS A 84 -6.85 5.11 -20.23
N PRO A 85 -7.25 4.00 -20.87
CA PRO A 85 -6.33 2.89 -21.15
C PRO A 85 -5.12 3.40 -21.93
N ARG A 86 -3.94 3.18 -21.35
CA ARG A 86 -2.65 3.52 -21.93
C ARG A 86 -1.77 2.28 -21.87
N PHE A 87 -1.21 1.89 -22.99
CA PHE A 87 -0.17 0.86 -23.01
C PHE A 87 1.20 1.51 -22.78
N ASP A 88 1.46 1.89 -21.53
CA ASP A 88 2.71 2.50 -21.10
C ASP A 88 3.35 1.69 -19.95
N TYR A 89 4.55 2.10 -19.55
CA TYR A 89 5.29 1.45 -18.47
C TYR A 89 4.53 1.46 -17.13
N ILE A 90 3.66 2.46 -16.87
CA ILE A 90 2.84 2.51 -15.65
C ILE A 90 1.83 1.37 -15.63
N THR A 91 1.18 1.10 -16.76
CA THR A 91 0.25 -0.04 -16.88
C THR A 91 0.97 -1.37 -16.65
N LEU A 92 2.17 -1.53 -17.20
CA LEU A 92 2.99 -2.71 -16.94
C LEU A 92 3.33 -2.87 -15.45
N MET A 93 3.70 -1.78 -14.78
CA MET A 93 4.00 -1.79 -13.34
C MET A 93 2.76 -2.15 -12.50
N HIS A 94 1.56 -1.71 -12.89
CA HIS A 94 0.33 -2.14 -12.23
C HIS A 94 0.07 -3.64 -12.41
N ILE A 95 0.33 -4.20 -13.60
CA ILE A 95 0.19 -5.64 -13.86
C ILE A 95 1.18 -6.43 -12.98
N ILE A 96 2.43 -5.97 -12.89
CA ILE A 96 3.45 -6.58 -12.01
C ILE A 96 2.99 -6.50 -10.56
N THR A 97 2.53 -5.35 -10.09
CA THR A 97 2.03 -5.16 -8.72
C THR A 97 0.86 -6.10 -8.40
N PHE A 98 -0.07 -6.26 -9.34
CA PHE A 98 -1.18 -7.20 -9.19
C PHE A 98 -0.69 -8.66 -9.13
N GLY A 99 0.26 -9.03 -9.98
CA GLY A 99 0.90 -10.35 -9.95
C GLY A 99 1.60 -10.63 -8.61
N VAL A 100 2.33 -9.64 -8.09
CA VAL A 100 2.97 -9.71 -6.76
C VAL A 100 1.92 -9.86 -5.66
N TYR A 101 0.81 -9.12 -5.73
CA TYR A 101 -0.30 -9.26 -4.79
C TYR A 101 -0.86 -10.67 -4.78
N LEU A 102 -1.19 -11.24 -5.95
CA LEU A 102 -1.70 -12.61 -6.07
C LEU A 102 -0.67 -13.64 -5.58
N PHE A 103 0.60 -13.45 -5.91
CA PHE A 103 1.66 -14.34 -5.47
C PHE A 103 1.73 -14.42 -3.94
N PHE A 104 1.75 -13.26 -3.25
CA PHE A 104 1.79 -13.24 -1.79
C PHE A 104 0.47 -13.67 -1.13
N LEU A 105 -0.64 -13.63 -1.85
CA LEU A 105 -1.90 -14.18 -1.33
C LEU A 105 -1.84 -15.71 -1.21
N ILE A 106 -1.16 -16.38 -2.15
CA ILE A 106 -1.06 -17.85 -2.20
C ILE A 106 0.16 -18.35 -1.41
N TRP A 107 1.30 -17.68 -1.56
CA TRP A 107 2.60 -18.07 -1.00
C TRP A 107 2.80 -17.60 0.45
N GLU A 108 4.05 -17.56 0.89
CA GLU A 108 4.42 -17.10 2.23
C GLU A 108 4.13 -15.60 2.42
N THR A 109 3.59 -15.27 3.60
CA THR A 109 3.09 -13.93 3.91
C THR A 109 4.01 -13.26 4.91
N ARG A 110 4.91 -12.38 4.43
CA ARG A 110 5.70 -11.50 5.30
C ARG A 110 5.94 -10.17 4.60
N SER A 111 5.70 -9.07 5.31
CA SER A 111 5.87 -7.69 4.79
C SER A 111 7.28 -7.41 4.25
N ARG A 112 8.31 -8.06 4.79
CA ARG A 112 9.71 -7.92 4.33
C ARG A 112 9.90 -8.23 2.84
N TYR A 113 9.10 -9.11 2.25
CA TYR A 113 9.25 -9.44 0.83
C TYR A 113 8.72 -8.34 -0.08
N ILE A 114 7.77 -7.54 0.40
CA ILE A 114 7.24 -6.38 -0.31
C ILE A 114 8.31 -5.31 -0.50
N PHE A 115 9.26 -5.20 0.42
CA PHE A 115 10.35 -4.24 0.35
C PHE A 115 11.09 -4.27 -1.00
N ASN A 116 11.30 -5.46 -1.57
CA ASN A 116 11.96 -5.62 -2.86
C ASN A 116 11.19 -4.97 -4.03
N PHE A 117 9.88 -4.78 -3.88
CA PHE A 117 9.02 -4.17 -4.89
C PHE A 117 8.75 -2.68 -4.63
N THR A 118 9.26 -2.13 -3.52
CA THR A 118 9.10 -0.71 -3.16
C THR A 118 9.49 0.25 -4.28
N PRO A 119 10.57 0.05 -5.08
CA PRO A 119 10.88 0.93 -6.20
C PRO A 119 9.74 1.04 -7.23
N ILE A 120 9.07 -0.07 -7.53
CA ILE A 120 7.92 -0.09 -8.44
C ILE A 120 6.75 0.69 -7.83
N PHE A 121 6.48 0.49 -6.54
CA PHE A 121 5.41 1.18 -5.84
C PHE A 121 5.64 2.69 -5.77
N ILE A 122 6.87 3.15 -5.57
CA ILE A 122 7.22 4.59 -5.57
C ILE A 122 6.92 5.22 -6.93
N ILE A 123 7.23 4.54 -8.04
CA ILE A 123 6.95 5.07 -9.38
C ILE A 123 5.43 5.20 -9.61
N ILE A 124 4.65 4.16 -9.26
CA ILE A 124 3.19 4.19 -9.39
C ILE A 124 2.59 5.25 -8.45
N TRP A 125 3.10 5.38 -7.23
CA TRP A 125 2.70 6.39 -6.26
C TRP A 125 2.92 7.81 -6.79
N ALA A 126 4.06 8.08 -7.42
CA ALA A 126 4.36 9.35 -8.06
C ALA A 126 3.38 9.67 -9.20
N ASP A 127 3.03 8.68 -10.04
CA ASP A 127 1.98 8.84 -11.07
C ASP A 127 0.62 9.17 -10.43
N GLY A 128 0.27 8.51 -9.32
CA GLY A 128 -0.96 8.82 -8.57
C GLY A 128 -1.01 10.28 -8.11
N ILE A 129 0.08 10.81 -7.54
CA ILE A 129 0.20 12.22 -7.14
C ILE A 129 0.05 13.15 -8.35
N ILE A 130 0.76 12.87 -9.45
CA ILE A 130 0.70 13.68 -10.66
C ILE A 130 -0.74 13.75 -11.19
N ASN A 131 -1.45 12.62 -11.17
CA ASN A 131 -2.85 12.56 -11.61
C ASN A 131 -3.77 13.43 -10.74
N ILE A 132 -3.56 13.47 -9.41
CA ILE A 132 -4.31 14.37 -8.51
C ILE A 132 -3.97 15.82 -8.79
N LEU A 133 -2.69 16.18 -8.86
CA LEU A 133 -2.25 17.54 -9.09
C LEU A 133 -2.78 18.09 -10.42
N ASN A 134 -2.78 17.27 -11.48
CA ASN A 134 -3.32 17.66 -12.78
C ASN A 134 -4.84 17.89 -12.75
N LYS A 135 -5.58 17.15 -11.92
CA LYS A 135 -7.01 17.40 -11.72
C LYS A 135 -7.29 18.72 -10.97
N LEU A 136 -6.46 19.00 -9.96
CA LEU A 136 -6.58 20.26 -9.17
C LEU A 136 -6.22 21.49 -10.00
N LYS A 137 -5.26 21.36 -10.92
CA LYS A 137 -4.83 22.48 -11.81
C LYS A 137 -5.80 22.76 -12.97
N LYS A 138 -6.70 21.83 -13.32
CA LYS A 138 -7.69 22.10 -14.36
C LYS A 138 -8.72 23.11 -13.85
N PRO A 139 -8.80 24.32 -14.46
CA PRO A 139 -9.87 25.25 -14.15
C PRO A 139 -11.22 24.59 -14.51
N PRO A 140 -12.29 24.88 -13.76
CA PRO A 140 -13.63 24.34 -14.07
C PRO A 140 -14.00 24.72 -15.52
N THR A 141 -14.36 23.74 -16.30
CA THR A 141 -14.77 23.96 -17.70
C THR A 141 -16.04 24.80 -17.73
N LEU A 142 -16.25 25.56 -18.82
CA LEU A 142 -17.49 26.33 -19.03
C LEU A 142 -18.74 25.46 -18.83
N ARG A 143 -18.65 24.18 -19.21
CA ARG A 143 -19.72 23.20 -19.05
C ARG A 143 -20.03 22.92 -17.56
N ASP A 144 -19.01 22.82 -16.70
CA ASP A 144 -19.19 22.61 -15.26
C ASP A 144 -19.82 23.82 -14.57
N LYS A 145 -19.51 25.03 -15.09
CA LYS A 145 -20.15 26.27 -14.63
C LYS A 145 -21.62 26.36 -15.04
N LEU A 146 -21.95 25.95 -16.26
CA LEU A 146 -23.33 25.96 -16.76
C LEU A 146 -24.19 24.91 -16.05
N THR A 147 -23.65 23.73 -15.77
CA THR A 147 -24.37 22.68 -15.03
C THR A 147 -24.69 23.15 -13.60
N LYS A 148 -23.73 23.77 -12.90
CA LYS A 148 -23.96 24.35 -11.56
C LYS A 148 -24.97 25.50 -11.57
N GLN A 149 -25.05 26.30 -12.63
CA GLN A 149 -26.08 27.33 -12.76
C GLN A 149 -27.47 26.76 -13.03
N ALA A 150 -27.56 25.64 -13.75
CA ALA A 150 -28.84 24.97 -14.01
C ALA A 150 -29.41 24.19 -12.80
N GLU A 151 -28.57 23.82 -11.84
CA GLU A 151 -28.99 23.17 -10.57
C GLU A 151 -29.48 24.19 -9.51
N VAL A 152 -29.27 25.47 -9.70
CA VAL A 152 -29.63 26.54 -8.73
C VAL A 152 -30.94 27.27 -9.14
N VAL A 153 -31.50 26.96 -10.30
CA VAL A 153 -32.79 27.48 -10.82
C VAL A 153 -33.84 26.40 -10.66
#